data_75e828e3455c6a21bcfbe9b78172cd76
#
_entry.id   75e828e3455c6a21bcfbe9b78172cd76
#
_cell.length_a   1.000
_cell.length_b   1.000
_cell.length_c   1.000
_cell.angle_alpha   90.00
_cell.angle_beta   90.00
_cell.angle_gamma   90.00
#
_symmetry.space_group_name_H-M   'P 1'
#
loop_
_entity.id
_entity.type
_entity.pdbx_description
1 polymer ?
#
loop_
_entity_poly.entity_id
_entity_poly.type
_entity_poly.pdbx_seq_one_letter_code
_entity_poly.pdbx_strand_id
1 'polypeptide(L)'
;MSVKTAGRNFINDAENADLIIIDLFFGKAQDPMSLDESKTKLRTALLPRLANPPLVILMSRSSRLESKRDEFRDEVGLLDSGFRILKKEDIESTDRLEIQLERLAKNSTDSRSLAQLFNALEIGVMQSAERTLRLLRKLRLSDIGQIQQLLLNAEGQPVGSYLVDVFDRVLQHEIEREAGIINAALKLNNFSATQHPPPYVAGSADLQELVHRILTQNENRLQLSGSVDAHVAFGDILRIAPQVNVEHLQHAILVDITPENVLLVLTPACDLQRCAAPRILLLVGTIKPLTVKDWSYGDDARTPAIRIDDRLYWVKWNFKHIDTVSNNQLKKAFEAGYVQLVGRLREGHALELQQRLLAGLGRIGQIAALPATFPVILEVFYPNTKGHLVNLDVASLADGSVCFVGRDDNGNPMLRLVMTEAICDDVLSALDTLNETQVAEQAHLAFRHIRSTPDLRRLMLQGIDLKGVNDQGWKEIASETGTKSGVPKMGLIAWNYTAPNTPLPRGNLNKAGIIFLIRDTKRVDTPGLGDAIRSGLIEESIDVSELSE
;
A
#
# COMPACT_ATOMS: atom_id res chain seq x y z
N MET A 1 25.26 26.08 -8.21
CA MET A 1 24.71 25.03 -9.07
C MET A 1 25.14 25.32 -10.50
N SER A 2 25.81 24.38 -11.18
CA SER A 2 26.14 24.51 -12.61
C SER A 2 25.08 23.79 -13.43
N VAL A 3 24.50 24.50 -14.41
CA VAL A 3 23.46 23.93 -15.27
C VAL A 3 24.07 23.73 -16.67
N LYS A 4 23.87 22.54 -17.22
CA LYS A 4 24.27 22.20 -18.59
C LYS A 4 23.04 21.77 -19.38
N THR A 5 22.80 22.41 -20.49
CA THR A 5 21.76 22.01 -21.43
C THR A 5 22.37 21.06 -22.47
N ALA A 6 21.78 19.88 -22.62
CA ALA A 6 22.24 18.88 -23.57
C ALA A 6 21.13 18.53 -24.57
N GLY A 7 21.54 18.13 -25.78
CA GLY A 7 20.63 17.63 -26.82
C GLY A 7 20.30 16.14 -26.62
N ARG A 8 19.76 15.52 -27.69
CA ARG A 8 19.41 14.08 -27.69
C ARG A 8 20.54 13.11 -27.30
N ASN A 9 21.79 13.52 -27.42
CA ASN A 9 22.98 12.70 -27.13
C ASN A 9 23.60 13.05 -25.75
N PHE A 10 22.78 13.23 -24.75
CA PHE A 10 23.16 13.70 -23.40
C PHE A 10 23.86 12.64 -22.54
N ILE A 11 24.00 11.39 -22.97
CA ILE A 11 24.47 10.27 -22.15
C ILE A 11 25.80 10.61 -21.46
N ASN A 12 26.80 11.12 -22.21
CA ASN A 12 28.09 11.51 -21.64
C ASN A 12 27.99 12.73 -20.73
N ASP A 13 27.03 13.62 -20.98
CA ASP A 13 26.79 14.81 -20.15
C ASP A 13 26.15 14.47 -18.81
N ALA A 14 25.41 13.36 -18.75
CA ALA A 14 24.75 12.86 -17.55
C ALA A 14 25.70 12.12 -16.60
N GLU A 15 26.93 11.79 -17.01
CA GLU A 15 27.87 10.97 -16.24
C GLU A 15 28.17 11.54 -14.84
N ASN A 16 28.26 12.86 -14.70
CA ASN A 16 28.56 13.56 -13.45
C ASN A 16 27.41 14.44 -12.94
N ALA A 17 26.21 14.31 -13.51
CA ALA A 17 25.07 15.10 -13.10
C ALA A 17 24.53 14.62 -11.74
N ASP A 18 24.23 15.53 -10.80
CA ASP A 18 23.50 15.23 -9.56
C ASP A 18 21.99 15.19 -9.79
N LEU A 19 21.52 15.90 -10.79
CA LEU A 19 20.13 16.00 -11.21
C LEU A 19 20.03 15.97 -12.73
N ILE A 20 19.12 15.16 -13.24
CA ILE A 20 18.78 15.12 -14.67
C ILE A 20 17.33 15.58 -14.80
N ILE A 21 17.11 16.62 -15.58
CA ILE A 21 15.77 17.05 -15.99
C ILE A 21 15.60 16.64 -17.45
N ILE A 22 14.64 15.77 -17.72
CA ILE A 22 14.45 15.15 -19.03
C ILE A 22 13.02 15.33 -19.52
N ASP A 23 12.85 15.52 -20.83
CA ASP A 23 11.52 15.56 -21.45
C ASP A 23 10.96 14.14 -21.64
N LEU A 24 9.65 13.97 -21.40
CA LEU A 24 8.94 12.71 -21.62
C LEU A 24 9.06 12.23 -23.08
N PHE A 25 9.00 13.15 -24.03
CA PHE A 25 9.12 12.86 -25.46
C PHE A 25 10.29 13.59 -26.09
N PHE A 26 11.20 12.88 -26.73
CA PHE A 26 12.27 13.51 -27.50
C PHE A 26 11.78 13.93 -28.88
N GLY A 27 11.64 15.25 -29.09
CA GLY A 27 11.24 15.84 -30.34
C GLY A 27 9.85 16.46 -30.32
N LYS A 28 9.33 16.77 -31.51
CA LYS A 28 8.03 17.44 -31.68
C LYS A 28 6.86 16.45 -31.66
N ALA A 29 7.10 15.18 -31.98
CA ALA A 29 6.08 14.15 -31.99
C ALA A 29 5.91 13.56 -30.59
N GLN A 30 4.67 13.48 -30.14
CA GLN A 30 4.29 12.79 -28.88
C GLN A 30 3.86 11.36 -29.21
N ASP A 31 4.75 10.59 -29.82
CA ASP A 31 4.52 9.22 -30.27
C ASP A 31 5.26 8.20 -29.38
N PRO A 32 4.93 6.91 -29.49
CA PRO A 32 5.60 5.86 -28.72
C PRO A 32 7.11 5.80 -28.96
N MET A 33 7.59 6.04 -30.19
CA MET A 33 9.02 5.98 -30.51
C MET A 33 9.81 7.06 -29.76
N SER A 34 9.26 8.28 -29.67
CA SER A 34 9.89 9.39 -28.94
C SER A 34 9.91 9.12 -27.43
N LEU A 35 8.92 8.43 -26.89
CA LEU A 35 8.87 7.97 -25.50
C LEU A 35 9.91 6.89 -25.24
N ASP A 36 9.98 5.87 -26.10
CA ASP A 36 10.93 4.77 -25.98
C ASP A 36 12.38 5.25 -26.15
N GLU A 37 12.61 6.25 -27.00
CA GLU A 37 13.93 6.87 -27.13
C GLU A 37 14.34 7.55 -25.81
N SER A 38 13.46 8.31 -25.17
CA SER A 38 13.78 8.98 -23.91
C SER A 38 14.05 8.00 -22.78
N LYS A 39 13.24 6.91 -22.65
CA LYS A 39 13.45 5.83 -21.70
C LYS A 39 14.79 5.14 -21.92
N THR A 40 15.06 4.71 -23.15
CA THR A 40 16.29 3.98 -23.51
C THR A 40 17.54 4.78 -23.23
N LYS A 41 17.56 6.05 -23.62
CA LYS A 41 18.71 6.93 -23.40
C LYS A 41 18.96 7.22 -21.94
N LEU A 42 17.89 7.50 -21.17
CA LEU A 42 18.04 7.71 -19.73
C LEU A 42 18.53 6.45 -19.04
N ARG A 43 17.94 5.29 -19.35
CA ARG A 43 18.40 4.00 -18.83
C ARG A 43 19.89 3.78 -19.11
N THR A 44 20.33 4.02 -20.34
CA THR A 44 21.75 3.90 -20.74
C THR A 44 22.65 4.84 -19.94
N ALA A 45 22.22 6.08 -19.70
CA ALA A 45 22.97 7.05 -18.91
C ALA A 45 23.07 6.67 -17.43
N LEU A 46 22.10 5.94 -16.90
CA LEU A 46 22.05 5.52 -15.48
C LEU A 46 22.80 4.21 -15.22
N LEU A 47 22.96 3.34 -16.20
CA LEU A 47 23.61 2.02 -16.04
C LEU A 47 24.97 2.09 -15.30
N PRO A 48 25.90 3.04 -15.57
CA PRO A 48 27.17 3.09 -14.84
C PRO A 48 27.03 3.58 -13.40
N ARG A 49 25.86 4.08 -13.00
CA ARG A 49 25.64 4.80 -11.75
C ARG A 49 24.53 4.20 -10.88
N LEU A 50 24.19 2.94 -11.06
CA LEU A 50 23.10 2.27 -10.32
C LEU A 50 23.27 2.37 -8.79
N ALA A 51 24.51 2.34 -8.28
CA ALA A 51 24.78 2.51 -6.84
C ALA A 51 24.73 3.97 -6.35
N ASN A 52 24.76 4.95 -7.25
CA ASN A 52 24.69 6.37 -6.92
C ASN A 52 24.00 7.14 -8.05
N PRO A 53 22.71 6.88 -8.28
CA PRO A 53 21.98 7.50 -9.36
C PRO A 53 21.78 9.00 -9.10
N PRO A 54 21.72 9.81 -10.14
CA PRO A 54 21.25 11.18 -10.04
C PRO A 54 19.77 11.21 -9.68
N LEU A 55 19.32 12.32 -9.15
CA LEU A 55 17.91 12.63 -9.07
C LEU A 55 17.36 12.87 -10.46
N VAL A 56 16.11 12.50 -10.73
CA VAL A 56 15.50 12.63 -12.05
C VAL A 56 14.18 13.39 -11.97
N ILE A 57 14.03 14.40 -12.81
CA ILE A 57 12.76 15.09 -13.03
C ILE A 57 12.33 14.84 -14.47
N LEU A 58 11.19 14.20 -14.63
CA LEU A 58 10.54 14.03 -15.93
C LEU A 58 9.60 15.20 -16.17
N MET A 59 9.73 15.89 -17.28
CA MET A 59 8.89 17.04 -17.60
C MET A 59 8.19 16.88 -18.94
N SER A 60 6.98 17.45 -19.07
CA SER A 60 6.27 17.50 -20.34
C SER A 60 5.16 18.54 -20.31
N ARG A 61 4.72 19.00 -21.51
CA ARG A 61 3.44 19.70 -21.69
C ARG A 61 2.30 18.73 -21.99
N SER A 62 2.58 17.45 -22.09
CA SER A 62 1.58 16.43 -22.41
C SER A 62 0.67 16.14 -21.23
N SER A 63 -0.63 16.08 -21.45
CA SER A 63 -1.61 15.57 -20.47
C SER A 63 -1.38 14.10 -20.09
N ARG A 64 -0.54 13.38 -20.84
CA ARG A 64 -0.16 11.98 -20.55
C ARG A 64 0.97 11.85 -19.54
N LEU A 65 1.54 12.95 -19.03
CA LEU A 65 2.69 12.90 -18.13
C LEU A 65 2.41 12.01 -16.90
N GLU A 66 1.30 12.22 -16.23
CA GLU A 66 0.93 11.46 -15.05
C GLU A 66 0.65 9.98 -15.35
N SER A 67 -0.12 9.70 -16.40
CA SER A 67 -0.43 8.33 -16.80
C SER A 67 0.78 7.52 -17.30
N LYS A 68 1.87 8.19 -17.67
CA LYS A 68 3.12 7.56 -18.12
C LYS A 68 4.22 7.53 -17.05
N ARG A 69 3.95 8.08 -15.87
CA ARG A 69 4.92 8.16 -14.78
C ARG A 69 5.45 6.79 -14.35
N ASP A 70 4.57 5.90 -14.00
CA ASP A 70 4.95 4.58 -13.45
C ASP A 70 5.58 3.70 -14.53
N GLU A 71 5.02 3.68 -15.74
CA GLU A 71 5.62 3.01 -16.90
C GLU A 71 7.06 3.51 -17.13
N PHE A 72 7.27 4.83 -17.11
CA PHE A 72 8.58 5.43 -17.33
C PHE A 72 9.56 5.06 -16.22
N ARG A 73 9.13 5.18 -14.94
CA ARG A 73 9.91 4.80 -13.76
C ARG A 73 10.38 3.35 -13.85
N ASP A 74 9.45 2.45 -14.09
CA ASP A 74 9.71 1.00 -14.03
C ASP A 74 10.58 0.53 -15.21
N GLU A 75 10.33 1.01 -16.43
CA GLU A 75 11.13 0.65 -17.59
C GLU A 75 12.55 1.23 -17.55
N VAL A 76 12.74 2.40 -16.97
CA VAL A 76 14.07 3.00 -16.80
C VAL A 76 14.80 2.41 -15.58
N GLY A 77 14.07 1.87 -14.60
CA GLY A 77 14.62 1.36 -13.34
C GLY A 77 14.89 2.48 -12.33
N LEU A 78 14.05 3.50 -12.30
CA LEU A 78 14.17 4.61 -11.36
C LEU A 78 13.56 4.26 -10.00
N LEU A 79 14.17 4.78 -8.94
CA LEU A 79 13.57 4.76 -7.61
C LEU A 79 12.62 5.93 -7.43
N ASP A 80 11.45 5.67 -6.89
CA ASP A 80 10.43 6.68 -6.64
C ASP A 80 10.92 7.81 -5.71
N SER A 81 11.78 7.47 -4.76
CA SER A 81 12.40 8.44 -3.83
C SER A 81 13.27 9.51 -4.52
N GLY A 82 13.86 9.18 -5.67
CA GLY A 82 14.70 10.08 -6.47
C GLY A 82 14.07 10.56 -7.78
N PHE A 83 12.78 10.28 -7.98
CA PHE A 83 12.07 10.56 -9.23
C PHE A 83 10.86 11.47 -9.01
N ARG A 84 10.72 12.49 -9.84
CA ARG A 84 9.56 13.41 -9.84
C ARG A 84 9.11 13.70 -11.26
N ILE A 85 7.83 14.07 -11.39
CA ILE A 85 7.28 14.60 -12.63
C ILE A 85 6.90 16.07 -12.45
N LEU A 86 7.10 16.89 -13.46
CA LEU A 86 6.71 18.29 -13.48
C LEU A 86 6.09 18.66 -14.83
N LYS A 87 4.96 19.35 -14.81
CA LYS A 87 4.42 19.98 -16.02
C LYS A 87 5.32 21.15 -16.41
N LYS A 88 5.58 21.34 -17.70
CA LYS A 88 6.40 22.47 -18.16
C LYS A 88 5.84 23.84 -17.77
N GLU A 89 4.53 23.91 -17.59
CA GLU A 89 3.82 25.09 -17.13
C GLU A 89 4.17 25.43 -15.67
N ASP A 90 4.40 24.41 -14.84
CA ASP A 90 4.80 24.59 -13.43
C ASP A 90 6.24 25.11 -13.27
N ILE A 91 7.10 24.93 -14.30
CA ILE A 91 8.47 25.42 -14.31
C ILE A 91 8.53 26.95 -14.62
N GLU A 92 7.51 27.47 -15.28
CA GLU A 92 7.37 28.91 -15.52
C GLU A 92 7.08 29.67 -14.21
N SER A 93 6.61 28.98 -13.18
CA SER A 93 6.52 29.48 -11.79
C SER A 93 7.82 29.12 -11.04
N THR A 94 8.67 30.10 -10.80
CA THR A 94 9.96 29.94 -10.13
C THR A 94 9.84 29.24 -8.78
N ASP A 95 8.79 29.51 -8.04
CA ASP A 95 8.58 29.03 -6.68
C ASP A 95 8.28 27.51 -6.64
N ARG A 96 7.51 26.99 -7.61
CA ARG A 96 7.20 25.55 -7.67
C ARG A 96 8.42 24.70 -7.96
N LEU A 97 9.24 25.11 -8.92
CA LEU A 97 10.48 24.40 -9.25
C LEU A 97 11.44 24.41 -8.07
N GLU A 98 11.61 25.55 -7.39
CA GLU A 98 12.49 25.69 -6.23
C GLU A 98 12.06 24.73 -5.12
N ILE A 99 10.78 24.68 -4.78
CA ILE A 99 10.23 23.77 -3.77
C ILE A 99 10.50 22.30 -4.13
N GLN A 100 10.31 21.90 -5.38
CA GLN A 100 10.58 20.52 -5.81
C GLN A 100 12.07 20.18 -5.75
N LEU A 101 12.93 21.11 -6.14
CA LEU A 101 14.39 20.92 -6.06
C LEU A 101 14.87 20.82 -4.61
N GLU A 102 14.36 21.66 -3.72
CA GLU A 102 14.67 21.58 -2.29
C GLU A 102 14.26 20.23 -1.68
N ARG A 103 13.09 19.75 -2.02
CA ARG A 103 12.60 18.43 -1.55
C ARG A 103 13.46 17.29 -2.05
N LEU A 104 13.77 17.28 -3.34
CA LEU A 104 14.67 16.29 -3.91
C LEU A 104 16.05 16.35 -3.25
N ALA A 105 16.60 17.55 -3.05
CA ALA A 105 17.87 17.74 -2.40
C ALA A 105 17.86 17.25 -0.94
N LYS A 106 16.80 17.54 -0.18
CA LYS A 106 16.62 17.08 1.20
C LYS A 106 16.58 15.56 1.30
N ASN A 107 15.94 14.89 0.35
CA ASN A 107 15.81 13.44 0.36
C ASN A 107 16.93 12.72 -0.41
N SER A 108 17.88 13.44 -0.99
CA SER A 108 18.90 12.87 -1.89
C SER A 108 19.79 11.83 -1.20
N THR A 109 20.17 12.06 0.06
CA THR A 109 21.00 11.13 0.83
C THR A 109 20.26 9.80 1.08
N ASP A 110 19.01 9.88 1.51
CA ASP A 110 18.18 8.71 1.77
C ASP A 110 17.88 7.95 0.47
N SER A 111 17.58 8.67 -0.61
CA SER A 111 17.38 8.09 -1.95
C SER A 111 18.61 7.34 -2.45
N ARG A 112 19.81 7.91 -2.27
CA ARG A 112 21.08 7.26 -2.62
C ARG A 112 21.36 6.02 -1.76
N SER A 113 21.03 6.06 -0.48
CA SER A 113 21.18 4.91 0.41
C SER A 113 20.24 3.77 0.01
N LEU A 114 19.00 4.07 -0.38
CA LEU A 114 18.09 3.09 -0.96
C LEU A 114 18.62 2.52 -2.28
N ALA A 115 19.12 3.36 -3.17
CA ALA A 115 19.71 2.91 -4.43
C ALA A 115 20.89 1.95 -4.20
N GLN A 116 21.75 2.26 -3.22
CA GLN A 116 22.84 1.38 -2.83
C GLN A 116 22.34 0.02 -2.34
N LEU A 117 21.28 0.00 -1.52
CA LEU A 117 20.70 -1.25 -1.06
C LEU A 117 20.12 -2.06 -2.22
N PHE A 118 19.31 -1.45 -3.09
CA PHE A 118 18.69 -2.18 -4.21
C PHE A 118 19.73 -2.70 -5.20
N ASN A 119 20.76 -1.91 -5.52
CA ASN A 119 21.87 -2.37 -6.35
C ASN A 119 22.65 -3.52 -5.67
N ALA A 120 22.88 -3.43 -4.37
CA ALA A 120 23.54 -4.52 -3.61
C ALA A 120 22.67 -5.79 -3.57
N LEU A 121 21.33 -5.63 -3.44
CA LEU A 121 20.39 -6.74 -3.51
C LEU A 121 20.41 -7.39 -4.90
N GLU A 122 20.34 -6.60 -5.98
CA GLU A 122 20.38 -7.12 -7.34
C GLU A 122 21.62 -7.97 -7.59
N ILE A 123 22.80 -7.43 -7.30
CA ILE A 123 24.08 -8.13 -7.46
C ILE A 123 24.16 -9.34 -6.54
N GLY A 124 23.85 -9.15 -5.25
CA GLY A 124 24.00 -10.18 -4.24
C GLY A 124 23.03 -11.34 -4.43
N VAL A 125 21.77 -11.08 -4.83
CA VAL A 125 20.79 -12.14 -5.12
C VAL A 125 21.25 -12.97 -6.33
N MET A 126 21.72 -12.34 -7.40
CA MET A 126 22.25 -13.08 -8.57
C MET A 126 23.43 -13.99 -8.19
N GLN A 127 24.40 -13.48 -7.43
CA GLN A 127 25.56 -14.24 -6.97
C GLN A 127 25.14 -15.36 -6.01
N SER A 128 24.22 -15.09 -5.11
CA SER A 128 23.68 -16.06 -4.16
C SER A 128 22.93 -17.18 -4.86
N ALA A 129 22.12 -16.85 -5.86
CA ALA A 129 21.41 -17.83 -6.67
C ALA A 129 22.39 -18.74 -7.43
N GLU A 130 23.45 -18.16 -8.02
CA GLU A 130 24.48 -18.96 -8.71
C GLU A 130 25.20 -19.91 -7.74
N ARG A 131 25.57 -19.45 -6.55
CA ARG A 131 26.22 -20.30 -5.54
C ARG A 131 25.29 -21.41 -5.06
N THR A 132 24.03 -21.09 -4.80
CA THR A 132 23.00 -22.06 -4.42
C THR A 132 22.85 -23.14 -5.49
N LEU A 133 22.68 -22.74 -6.76
CA LEU A 133 22.57 -23.69 -7.86
C LEU A 133 23.83 -24.54 -8.03
N ARG A 134 25.02 -23.95 -7.84
CA ARG A 134 26.29 -24.67 -7.87
C ARG A 134 26.37 -25.74 -6.77
N LEU A 135 25.82 -25.45 -5.59
CA LEU A 135 25.75 -26.43 -4.49
C LEU A 135 24.78 -27.57 -4.82
N LEU A 136 23.57 -27.24 -5.26
CA LEU A 136 22.53 -28.21 -5.60
C LEU A 136 22.90 -29.11 -6.78
N ARG A 137 23.64 -28.60 -7.78
CA ARG A 137 24.14 -29.39 -8.91
C ARG A 137 25.15 -30.49 -8.51
N LYS A 138 25.66 -30.47 -7.28
CA LYS A 138 26.52 -31.55 -6.75
C LYS A 138 25.73 -32.75 -6.27
N LEU A 139 24.44 -32.64 -6.07
CA LEU A 139 23.57 -33.75 -5.67
C LEU A 139 23.51 -34.78 -6.79
N ARG A 140 23.79 -36.04 -6.42
CA ARG A 140 23.68 -37.18 -7.31
C ARG A 140 22.29 -37.82 -7.21
N LEU A 141 21.89 -38.60 -8.19
CA LEU A 141 20.62 -39.33 -8.13
C LEU A 141 20.55 -40.25 -6.92
N SER A 142 21.72 -40.84 -6.52
CA SER A 142 21.83 -41.67 -5.31
C SER A 142 21.53 -40.87 -4.04
N ASP A 143 21.97 -39.60 -3.96
CA ASP A 143 21.72 -38.73 -2.79
C ASP A 143 20.23 -38.42 -2.68
N ILE A 144 19.60 -38.09 -3.81
CA ILE A 144 18.15 -37.84 -3.88
C ILE A 144 17.37 -39.09 -3.51
N GLY A 145 17.79 -40.27 -4.01
CA GLY A 145 17.19 -41.57 -3.66
C GLY A 145 17.30 -41.88 -2.15
N GLN A 146 18.45 -41.58 -1.52
CA GLN A 146 18.64 -41.77 -0.08
C GLN A 146 17.78 -40.78 0.72
N ILE A 147 17.74 -39.52 0.33
CA ILE A 147 16.84 -38.51 0.94
C ILE A 147 15.39 -39.01 0.87
N GLN A 148 14.95 -39.47 -0.28
CA GLN A 148 13.59 -40.01 -0.47
C GLN A 148 13.33 -41.19 0.48
N GLN A 149 14.26 -42.16 0.55
CA GLN A 149 14.04 -43.38 1.33
C GLN A 149 14.18 -43.17 2.84
N LEU A 150 15.18 -42.39 3.27
CA LEU A 150 15.51 -42.25 4.69
C LEU A 150 14.81 -41.10 5.39
N LEU A 151 14.30 -40.14 4.65
CA LEU A 151 13.63 -38.94 5.19
C LEU A 151 12.22 -38.77 4.68
N LEU A 152 12.05 -38.57 3.36
CA LEU A 152 10.79 -38.10 2.81
C LEU A 152 9.67 -39.14 2.84
N ASN A 153 10.01 -40.43 2.70
CA ASN A 153 9.00 -41.49 2.81
C ASN A 153 8.41 -41.57 4.22
N ALA A 154 9.23 -41.37 5.25
CA ALA A 154 8.75 -41.32 6.64
C ALA A 154 7.91 -40.06 6.95
N GLU A 155 8.25 -38.94 6.31
CA GLU A 155 7.57 -37.67 6.50
C GLU A 155 6.36 -37.49 5.53
N GLY A 156 6.23 -38.30 4.50
CA GLY A 156 5.16 -38.17 3.49
C GLY A 156 5.35 -36.95 2.55
N GLN A 157 6.54 -36.36 2.54
CA GLN A 157 6.82 -35.13 1.77
C GLN A 157 7.26 -35.48 0.33
N PRO A 158 6.64 -34.85 -0.70
CA PRO A 158 7.10 -35.02 -2.08
C PRO A 158 8.51 -34.46 -2.30
N VAL A 159 9.37 -35.18 -3.01
CA VAL A 159 10.76 -34.77 -3.25
C VAL A 159 10.87 -33.43 -3.97
N GLY A 160 9.99 -33.14 -4.90
CA GLY A 160 9.97 -31.85 -5.62
C GLY A 160 9.71 -30.67 -4.70
N SER A 161 8.74 -30.80 -3.78
CA SER A 161 8.46 -29.79 -2.77
C SER A 161 9.67 -29.57 -1.86
N TYR A 162 10.26 -30.66 -1.37
CA TYR A 162 11.45 -30.62 -0.51
C TYR A 162 12.64 -29.92 -1.17
N LEU A 163 12.94 -30.22 -2.43
CA LEU A 163 14.06 -29.60 -3.14
C LEU A 163 13.86 -28.10 -3.36
N VAL A 164 12.62 -27.66 -3.58
CA VAL A 164 12.32 -26.23 -3.67
C VAL A 164 12.48 -25.55 -2.31
N ASP A 165 12.04 -26.19 -1.22
CA ASP A 165 12.24 -25.66 0.14
C ASP A 165 13.72 -25.58 0.52
N VAL A 166 14.51 -26.58 0.15
CA VAL A 166 15.98 -26.57 0.32
C VAL A 166 16.60 -25.42 -0.47
N PHE A 167 16.19 -25.23 -1.73
CA PHE A 167 16.67 -24.12 -2.55
C PHE A 167 16.36 -22.77 -1.88
N ASP A 168 15.14 -22.56 -1.44
CA ASP A 168 14.71 -21.31 -0.81
C ASP A 168 15.54 -21.00 0.45
N ARG A 169 15.73 -21.98 1.32
CA ARG A 169 16.51 -21.81 2.57
C ARG A 169 17.99 -21.58 2.31
N VAL A 170 18.58 -22.32 1.36
CA VAL A 170 20.00 -22.13 0.99
C VAL A 170 20.22 -20.80 0.30
N LEU A 171 19.29 -20.37 -0.56
CA LEU A 171 19.34 -19.05 -1.19
C LEU A 171 19.28 -17.94 -0.14
N GLN A 172 18.38 -18.03 0.83
CA GLN A 172 18.31 -17.10 1.94
C GLN A 172 19.64 -17.02 2.71
N HIS A 173 20.22 -18.18 3.06
CA HIS A 173 21.52 -18.24 3.72
C HIS A 173 22.64 -17.57 2.91
N GLU A 174 22.66 -17.79 1.60
CA GLU A 174 23.66 -17.17 0.72
C GLU A 174 23.45 -15.64 0.57
N ILE A 175 22.20 -15.17 0.63
CA ILE A 175 21.88 -13.72 0.66
C ILE A 175 22.35 -13.11 1.98
N GLU A 176 22.11 -13.75 3.11
CA GLU A 176 22.56 -13.29 4.44
C GLU A 176 24.10 -13.20 4.53
N ARG A 177 24.82 -13.96 3.73
CA ARG A 177 26.28 -13.94 3.63
C ARG A 177 26.83 -12.74 2.86
N GLU A 178 25.99 -12.04 2.08
CA GLU A 178 26.41 -10.92 1.24
C GLU A 178 26.69 -9.67 2.05
N ALA A 179 27.97 -9.44 2.38
CA ALA A 179 28.39 -8.26 3.15
C ALA A 179 27.95 -6.93 2.49
N GLY A 180 27.87 -6.89 1.15
CA GLY A 180 27.39 -5.71 0.42
C GLY A 180 25.95 -5.36 0.76
N ILE A 181 25.06 -6.36 0.82
CA ILE A 181 23.65 -6.17 1.20
C ILE A 181 23.56 -5.69 2.66
N ILE A 182 24.26 -6.40 3.57
CA ILE A 182 24.23 -6.08 5.00
C ILE A 182 24.76 -4.66 5.26
N ASN A 183 25.89 -4.30 4.65
CA ASN A 183 26.47 -2.96 4.81
C ASN A 183 25.59 -1.86 4.23
N ALA A 184 24.90 -2.11 3.12
CA ALA A 184 23.95 -1.16 2.54
C ALA A 184 22.69 -1.03 3.42
N ALA A 185 22.18 -2.15 3.94
CA ALA A 185 21.03 -2.15 4.87
C ALA A 185 21.34 -1.41 6.18
N LEU A 186 22.55 -1.56 6.75
CA LEU A 186 22.94 -0.85 7.95
C LEU A 186 22.93 0.68 7.79
N LYS A 187 23.20 1.20 6.58
CA LYS A 187 23.10 2.63 6.30
C LYS A 187 21.67 3.16 6.43
N LEU A 188 20.67 2.32 6.18
CA LEU A 188 19.27 2.71 6.30
C LEU A 188 18.82 2.91 7.75
N ASN A 189 19.54 2.36 8.73
CA ASN A 189 19.26 2.59 10.15
C ASN A 189 19.40 4.06 10.54
N ASN A 190 20.13 4.85 9.73
CA ASN A 190 20.36 6.28 9.93
C ASN A 190 19.53 7.14 8.96
N PHE A 191 18.47 6.62 8.39
CA PHE A 191 17.57 7.41 7.53
C PHE A 191 17.04 8.63 8.29
N SER A 192 17.11 9.78 7.66
CA SER A 192 16.47 10.99 8.19
C SER A 192 14.96 10.81 8.27
N ALA A 193 14.40 10.04 7.34
CA ALA A 193 13.00 9.65 7.34
C ALA A 193 12.57 8.84 8.57
N THR A 194 13.47 8.10 9.23
CA THR A 194 13.15 7.38 10.47
C THR A 194 13.12 8.28 11.70
N GLN A 195 13.74 9.45 11.63
CA GLN A 195 13.79 10.42 12.72
C GLN A 195 12.57 11.35 12.77
N HIS A 196 11.78 11.39 11.71
CA HIS A 196 10.59 12.23 11.58
C HIS A 196 9.37 11.35 11.30
N PRO A 197 8.58 11.02 12.33
CA PRO A 197 7.39 10.19 12.14
C PRO A 197 6.28 10.94 11.42
N PRO A 198 5.42 10.23 10.76
CA PRO A 198 5.73 9.30 9.70
C PRO A 198 6.01 10.07 8.43
N PRO A 199 7.10 9.77 7.76
CA PRO A 199 7.24 10.29 6.42
C PRO A 199 6.15 9.66 5.58
N TYR A 200 5.58 10.43 4.76
CA TYR A 200 4.70 10.13 3.64
C TYR A 200 4.61 8.65 3.31
N VAL A 201 3.53 8.01 3.67
CA VAL A 201 3.18 6.77 3.02
C VAL A 201 2.49 7.17 1.73
N ALA A 202 3.24 7.24 0.67
CA ALA A 202 2.64 7.22 -0.64
C ALA A 202 1.83 5.94 -0.71
N GLY A 203 0.51 6.07 -0.76
CA GLY A 203 -0.34 4.94 -0.78
C GLY A 203 -0.24 4.27 -2.09
N SER A 204 0.53 3.26 -2.08
CA SER A 204 0.55 2.40 -3.23
C SER A 204 -0.19 1.12 -2.88
N ALA A 205 -0.97 0.67 -3.83
CA ALA A 205 -1.46 -0.71 -3.87
C ALA A 205 -0.28 -1.70 -3.70
N ASP A 206 0.94 -1.27 -4.06
CA ASP A 206 2.17 -2.03 -3.93
C ASP A 206 2.53 -2.42 -2.50
N LEU A 207 2.27 -1.56 -1.50
CA LEU A 207 2.47 -1.95 -0.11
C LEU A 207 1.52 -3.06 0.32
N GLN A 208 0.28 -3.03 -0.13
CA GLN A 208 -0.69 -4.10 0.14
C GLN A 208 -0.28 -5.40 -0.57
N GLU A 209 0.21 -5.29 -1.79
CA GLU A 209 0.77 -6.40 -2.54
C GLU A 209 2.01 -6.99 -1.85
N LEU A 210 2.90 -6.13 -1.35
CA LEU A 210 4.07 -6.56 -0.60
C LEU A 210 3.66 -7.33 0.67
N VAL A 211 2.70 -6.81 1.44
CA VAL A 211 2.14 -7.50 2.62
C VAL A 211 1.58 -8.87 2.23
N HIS A 212 0.79 -8.93 1.16
CA HIS A 212 0.25 -10.20 0.66
C HIS A 212 1.37 -11.21 0.37
N ARG A 213 2.41 -10.82 -0.39
CA ARG A 213 3.53 -11.71 -0.77
C ARG A 213 4.40 -12.15 0.41
N ILE A 214 4.52 -11.30 1.45
CA ILE A 214 5.23 -11.67 2.68
C ILE A 214 4.47 -12.73 3.46
N LEU A 215 3.14 -12.65 3.48
CA LEU A 215 2.31 -13.51 4.33
C LEU A 215 1.84 -14.79 3.65
N THR A 216 1.74 -14.80 2.31
CA THR A 216 1.18 -15.92 1.56
C THR A 216 2.22 -16.57 0.65
N GLN A 217 1.96 -17.82 0.30
CA GLN A 217 2.68 -18.52 -0.76
C GLN A 217 2.06 -18.15 -2.12
N ASN A 218 2.89 -18.17 -3.18
CA ASN A 218 2.40 -18.00 -4.55
C ASN A 218 1.52 -19.18 -4.95
N GLU A 219 0.48 -18.94 -5.75
CA GLU A 219 -0.45 -19.97 -6.20
C GLU A 219 0.23 -21.16 -6.90
N ASN A 220 1.24 -20.90 -7.72
CA ASN A 220 2.01 -21.97 -8.36
C ASN A 220 2.73 -22.87 -7.34
N ARG A 221 3.11 -22.33 -6.19
CA ARG A 221 3.75 -23.09 -5.11
C ARG A 221 2.79 -24.08 -4.48
N LEU A 222 1.48 -23.75 -4.44
CA LEU A 222 0.46 -24.61 -3.85
C LEU A 222 0.33 -25.95 -4.59
N GLN A 223 0.65 -25.98 -5.89
CA GLN A 223 0.62 -27.21 -6.70
C GLN A 223 1.68 -28.23 -6.29
N LEU A 224 2.75 -27.81 -5.62
CA LEU A 224 3.83 -28.69 -5.18
C LEU A 224 3.58 -29.33 -3.82
N SER A 225 2.63 -28.83 -3.06
CA SER A 225 2.40 -29.26 -1.69
C SER A 225 1.19 -30.16 -1.62
N GLY A 226 1.45 -31.38 -1.19
CA GLY A 226 0.44 -32.39 -0.87
C GLY A 226 1.07 -33.77 -1.00
N SER A 227 0.86 -34.62 -0.01
CA SER A 227 0.93 -36.06 -0.27
C SER A 227 -0.17 -36.37 -1.28
N VAL A 228 0.00 -37.45 -2.05
CA VAL A 228 -1.02 -37.91 -3.03
C VAL A 228 -2.43 -38.02 -2.42
N ASP A 229 -2.51 -38.14 -1.09
CA ASP A 229 -3.74 -38.33 -0.32
C ASP A 229 -4.16 -37.12 0.52
N ALA A 230 -3.28 -36.13 0.78
CA ALA A 230 -3.65 -34.96 1.58
C ALA A 230 -4.12 -33.82 0.68
N HIS A 231 -5.42 -33.52 0.75
CA HIS A 231 -6.04 -32.42 -0.02
C HIS A 231 -5.71 -31.04 0.54
N VAL A 232 -5.16 -30.96 1.76
CA VAL A 232 -4.84 -29.70 2.45
C VAL A 232 -3.49 -29.77 3.14
N ALA A 233 -2.85 -28.62 3.32
CA ALA A 233 -1.61 -28.47 4.05
C ALA A 233 -1.74 -27.42 5.16
N PHE A 234 -0.79 -27.42 6.09
CA PHE A 234 -0.70 -26.43 7.15
C PHE A 234 -0.65 -25.01 6.59
N GLY A 235 -1.48 -24.14 7.12
CA GLY A 235 -1.61 -22.75 6.66
C GLY A 235 -2.56 -22.52 5.48
N ASP A 236 -3.21 -23.60 4.97
CA ASP A 236 -4.21 -23.44 3.93
C ASP A 236 -5.41 -22.63 4.41
N ILE A 237 -5.81 -21.67 3.57
CA ILE A 237 -7.02 -20.87 3.76
C ILE A 237 -8.07 -21.41 2.83
N LEU A 238 -9.15 -21.90 3.42
CA LEU A 238 -10.28 -22.48 2.73
C LEU A 238 -11.45 -21.50 2.77
N ARG A 239 -12.09 -21.26 1.64
CA ARG A 239 -13.30 -20.45 1.55
C ARG A 239 -14.50 -21.34 1.26
N ILE A 240 -15.63 -20.99 1.84
CA ILE A 240 -16.91 -21.59 1.52
C ILE A 240 -17.38 -21.02 0.18
N ALA A 241 -17.76 -21.87 -0.74
CA ALA A 241 -18.21 -21.45 -2.06
C ALA A 241 -19.47 -20.56 -1.94
N PRO A 242 -19.51 -19.38 -2.58
CA PRO A 242 -20.61 -18.43 -2.42
C PRO A 242 -21.98 -18.96 -2.85
N GLN A 243 -22.00 -19.97 -3.68
CA GLN A 243 -23.22 -20.55 -4.27
C GLN A 243 -23.82 -21.71 -3.45
N VAL A 244 -23.18 -22.06 -2.33
CA VAL A 244 -23.59 -23.20 -1.53
C VAL A 244 -24.65 -22.79 -0.52
N ASN A 245 -25.72 -23.57 -0.44
CA ASN A 245 -26.66 -23.44 0.67
C ASN A 245 -25.93 -23.84 1.97
N VAL A 246 -25.79 -22.89 2.87
CA VAL A 246 -25.06 -23.04 4.15
C VAL A 246 -25.65 -24.18 5.00
N GLU A 247 -26.94 -24.46 4.88
CA GLU A 247 -27.61 -25.57 5.58
C GLU A 247 -27.00 -26.93 5.23
N HIS A 248 -26.59 -27.14 3.98
CA HIS A 248 -25.91 -28.39 3.59
C HIS A 248 -24.50 -28.50 4.16
N LEU A 249 -23.81 -27.36 4.38
CA LEU A 249 -22.49 -27.32 4.99
C LEU A 249 -22.52 -27.56 6.50
N GLN A 250 -23.51 -27.02 7.19
CA GLN A 250 -23.66 -27.17 8.64
C GLN A 250 -23.69 -28.64 9.08
N HIS A 251 -24.30 -29.52 8.27
CA HIS A 251 -24.32 -30.96 8.54
C HIS A 251 -23.05 -31.70 8.12
N ALA A 252 -22.25 -31.14 7.21
CA ALA A 252 -21.10 -31.83 6.63
C ALA A 252 -19.76 -31.48 7.26
N ILE A 253 -19.53 -30.22 7.66
CA ILE A 253 -18.23 -29.72 8.11
C ILE A 253 -18.33 -29.03 9.49
N LEU A 254 -19.06 -27.93 9.58
CA LEU A 254 -19.08 -27.06 10.76
C LEU A 254 -20.52 -26.61 11.08
N VAL A 255 -20.72 -26.26 12.34
CA VAL A 255 -21.93 -25.60 12.81
C VAL A 255 -21.70 -24.09 12.84
N ASP A 256 -22.70 -23.31 12.47
CA ASP A 256 -22.71 -21.84 12.55
C ASP A 256 -21.67 -21.10 11.67
N ILE A 257 -21.36 -21.61 10.47
CA ILE A 257 -20.53 -20.91 9.48
C ILE A 257 -21.40 -20.22 8.42
N THR A 258 -20.87 -19.10 7.93
CA THR A 258 -21.48 -18.31 6.87
C THR A 258 -20.57 -18.24 5.62
N PRO A 259 -21.05 -17.83 4.46
CA PRO A 259 -20.21 -17.63 3.27
C PRO A 259 -19.10 -16.57 3.46
N GLU A 260 -19.22 -15.72 4.48
CA GLU A 260 -18.17 -14.74 4.85
C GLU A 260 -17.05 -15.36 5.68
N ASN A 261 -17.20 -16.60 6.13
CA ASN A 261 -16.19 -17.29 6.89
C ASN A 261 -15.13 -17.90 5.97
N VAL A 262 -13.90 -17.91 6.48
CA VAL A 262 -12.78 -18.68 5.96
C VAL A 262 -12.23 -19.56 7.04
N LEU A 263 -11.63 -20.66 6.65
CA LEU A 263 -11.10 -21.69 7.53
C LEU A 263 -9.60 -21.79 7.33
N LEU A 264 -8.82 -21.66 8.40
CA LEU A 264 -7.38 -21.86 8.37
C LEU A 264 -7.03 -23.25 8.90
N VAL A 265 -6.32 -24.02 8.11
CA VAL A 265 -5.82 -25.34 8.50
C VAL A 265 -4.63 -25.17 9.44
N LEU A 266 -4.79 -25.63 10.69
CA LEU A 266 -3.78 -25.54 11.75
C LEU A 266 -3.29 -26.89 12.27
N THR A 267 -3.71 -28.00 11.68
CA THR A 267 -3.11 -29.30 11.98
C THR A 267 -1.63 -29.27 11.55
N PRO A 268 -0.67 -29.76 12.38
CA PRO A 268 0.73 -29.75 12.04
C PRO A 268 1.02 -30.40 10.68
N ALA A 269 1.99 -29.85 9.95
CA ALA A 269 2.32 -30.29 8.60
C ALA A 269 2.71 -31.78 8.55
N CYS A 270 3.48 -32.27 9.55
CA CYS A 270 3.87 -33.67 9.66
C CYS A 270 2.68 -34.63 9.79
N ASP A 271 1.66 -34.23 10.56
CA ASP A 271 0.47 -35.05 10.75
C ASP A 271 -0.42 -35.07 9.51
N LEU A 272 -0.49 -33.96 8.79
CA LEU A 272 -1.20 -33.88 7.49
C LEU A 272 -0.48 -34.71 6.43
N GLN A 273 0.83 -34.59 6.33
CA GLN A 273 1.64 -35.30 5.34
C GLN A 273 1.62 -36.82 5.53
N ARG A 274 1.62 -37.26 6.78
CA ARG A 274 1.55 -38.69 7.14
C ARG A 274 0.13 -39.25 7.18
N CYS A 275 -0.87 -38.41 6.93
CA CYS A 275 -2.29 -38.75 7.15
C CYS A 275 -2.56 -39.30 8.56
N ALA A 276 -1.74 -38.90 9.54
CA ALA A 276 -1.78 -39.40 10.92
C ALA A 276 -2.81 -38.68 11.79
N ALA A 277 -3.26 -37.50 11.40
CA ALA A 277 -4.27 -36.75 12.12
C ALA A 277 -5.66 -37.37 11.90
N PRO A 278 -6.35 -37.83 12.94
CA PRO A 278 -7.70 -38.38 12.78
C PRO A 278 -8.70 -37.29 12.39
N ARG A 279 -8.40 -36.05 12.75
CA ARG A 279 -9.20 -34.86 12.41
C ARG A 279 -8.27 -33.70 12.10
N ILE A 280 -8.68 -32.86 11.15
CA ILE A 280 -8.02 -31.63 10.75
C ILE A 280 -8.53 -30.49 11.62
N LEU A 281 -7.63 -29.78 12.27
CA LEU A 281 -7.94 -28.61 13.06
C LEU A 281 -8.12 -27.39 12.16
N LEU A 282 -9.25 -26.70 12.32
CA LEU A 282 -9.63 -25.53 11.57
C LEU A 282 -9.86 -24.35 12.52
N LEU A 283 -9.24 -23.21 12.22
CA LEU A 283 -9.53 -21.94 12.85
C LEU A 283 -10.48 -21.15 11.96
N VAL A 284 -11.59 -20.70 12.53
CA VAL A 284 -12.58 -19.90 11.79
C VAL A 284 -12.20 -18.43 11.82
N GLY A 285 -12.24 -17.80 10.66
CA GLY A 285 -12.06 -16.37 10.47
C GLY A 285 -13.19 -15.74 9.67
N THR A 286 -13.31 -14.43 9.75
CA THR A 286 -14.23 -13.65 8.92
C THR A 286 -13.42 -12.86 7.90
N ILE A 287 -13.72 -13.05 6.63
CA ILE A 287 -13.10 -12.33 5.53
C ILE A 287 -13.82 -11.01 5.29
N LYS A 288 -13.06 -9.95 5.10
CA LYS A 288 -13.57 -8.61 4.79
C LYS A 288 -12.78 -7.99 3.66
N PRO A 289 -13.41 -7.17 2.82
CA PRO A 289 -12.69 -6.38 1.83
C PRO A 289 -11.62 -5.51 2.50
N LEU A 290 -10.46 -5.36 1.86
CA LEU A 290 -9.39 -4.52 2.37
C LEU A 290 -9.71 -3.04 2.06
N THR A 291 -10.56 -2.45 2.88
CA THR A 291 -10.97 -1.05 2.82
C THR A 291 -10.83 -0.40 4.18
N VAL A 292 -10.67 0.92 4.23
CA VAL A 292 -10.55 1.64 5.50
C VAL A 292 -11.80 1.46 6.36
N LYS A 293 -12.97 1.41 5.75
CA LYS A 293 -14.25 1.21 6.46
C LYS A 293 -14.31 -0.14 7.18
N ASP A 294 -13.81 -1.18 6.53
CA ASP A 294 -13.90 -2.55 7.03
C ASP A 294 -12.70 -2.92 7.93
N TRP A 295 -11.62 -2.12 7.86
CA TRP A 295 -10.45 -2.34 8.69
C TRP A 295 -10.71 -1.91 10.13
N SER A 296 -10.47 -2.82 11.06
CA SER A 296 -10.51 -2.50 12.48
C SER A 296 -9.20 -2.90 13.15
N TYR A 297 -8.62 -1.98 13.91
CA TYR A 297 -7.42 -2.21 14.71
C TYR A 297 -7.86 -2.56 16.15
N GLY A 298 -7.87 -3.81 16.49
CA GLY A 298 -8.17 -4.31 17.84
C GLY A 298 -7.14 -5.37 18.23
N ASP A 299 -7.30 -6.00 19.39
CA ASP A 299 -6.40 -7.05 19.87
C ASP A 299 -6.58 -8.41 19.17
N ASP A 300 -7.52 -8.49 18.23
CA ASP A 300 -7.80 -9.71 17.50
C ASP A 300 -6.68 -10.06 16.51
N ALA A 301 -6.42 -11.34 16.36
CA ALA A 301 -5.50 -11.84 15.35
C ALA A 301 -6.03 -11.63 13.94
N ARG A 302 -5.15 -11.26 13.03
CA ARG A 302 -5.51 -10.93 11.64
C ARG A 302 -4.45 -11.39 10.66
N THR A 303 -4.92 -11.65 9.47
CA THR A 303 -4.08 -11.65 8.28
C THR A 303 -4.40 -10.37 7.50
N PRO A 304 -3.46 -9.41 7.44
CA PRO A 304 -3.77 -8.05 7.00
C PRO A 304 -4.03 -7.92 5.50
N ALA A 305 -3.49 -8.81 4.67
CA ALA A 305 -3.77 -8.79 3.23
C ALA A 305 -3.65 -10.17 2.62
N ILE A 306 -4.72 -10.64 2.00
CA ILE A 306 -4.73 -11.83 1.15
C ILE A 306 -5.44 -11.49 -0.17
N ARG A 307 -4.96 -12.06 -1.28
CA ARG A 307 -5.59 -11.90 -2.59
C ARG A 307 -6.51 -13.08 -2.87
N ILE A 308 -7.74 -12.79 -3.26
CA ILE A 308 -8.72 -13.78 -3.69
C ILE A 308 -9.45 -13.19 -4.90
N ASP A 309 -9.51 -13.90 -6.02
CA ASP A 309 -10.16 -13.46 -7.24
C ASP A 309 -9.73 -12.02 -7.64
N ASP A 310 -8.42 -11.76 -7.69
CA ASP A 310 -7.80 -10.45 -8.00
C ASP A 310 -8.19 -9.28 -7.08
N ARG A 311 -8.83 -9.55 -5.94
CA ARG A 311 -9.17 -8.56 -4.93
C ARG A 311 -8.43 -8.81 -3.64
N LEU A 312 -8.07 -7.73 -2.96
CA LEU A 312 -7.43 -7.80 -1.66
C LEU A 312 -8.48 -7.82 -0.55
N TYR A 313 -8.28 -8.72 0.38
CA TYR A 313 -9.09 -8.90 1.58
C TYR A 313 -8.19 -8.94 2.80
N TRP A 314 -8.76 -8.81 3.97
CA TRP A 314 -8.14 -9.14 5.23
C TRP A 314 -9.02 -10.13 5.98
N VAL A 315 -8.40 -10.88 6.90
CA VAL A 315 -9.10 -11.88 7.70
C VAL A 315 -8.95 -11.54 9.17
N LYS A 316 -10.07 -11.55 9.88
CA LYS A 316 -10.12 -11.51 11.33
C LYS A 316 -10.34 -12.92 11.86
N TRP A 317 -9.36 -13.46 12.57
CA TRP A 317 -9.42 -14.79 13.14
C TRP A 317 -10.12 -14.78 14.49
N ASN A 318 -11.02 -15.74 14.69
CA ASN A 318 -11.75 -15.90 15.95
C ASN A 318 -11.17 -17.07 16.76
N PHE A 319 -10.27 -16.79 17.68
CA PHE A 319 -9.65 -17.83 18.52
C PHE A 319 -10.62 -18.57 19.46
N LYS A 320 -11.86 -18.13 19.55
CA LYS A 320 -12.92 -18.84 20.28
C LYS A 320 -13.73 -19.77 19.38
N HIS A 321 -13.51 -19.71 18.08
CA HIS A 321 -14.24 -20.52 17.11
C HIS A 321 -13.27 -21.46 16.38
N ILE A 322 -13.07 -22.62 16.95
CA ILE A 322 -12.24 -23.70 16.42
C ILE A 322 -13.15 -24.85 16.08
N ASP A 323 -12.86 -25.50 14.97
CA ASP A 323 -13.56 -26.72 14.61
C ASP A 323 -12.59 -27.79 14.13
N THR A 324 -13.09 -29.00 13.97
CA THR A 324 -12.32 -30.12 13.44
C THR A 324 -13.16 -30.91 12.47
N VAL A 325 -12.54 -31.34 11.38
CA VAL A 325 -13.18 -32.12 10.33
C VAL A 325 -12.34 -33.35 10.01
N SER A 326 -12.96 -34.50 9.69
CA SER A 326 -12.20 -35.65 9.23
C SER A 326 -11.70 -35.43 7.79
N ASN A 327 -10.57 -36.04 7.43
CA ASN A 327 -10.04 -35.98 6.06
C ASN A 327 -11.09 -36.38 5.01
N ASN A 328 -11.87 -37.40 5.28
CA ASN A 328 -12.90 -37.88 4.36
C ASN A 328 -14.04 -36.88 4.15
N GLN A 329 -14.48 -36.20 5.24
CA GLN A 329 -15.50 -35.15 5.15
C GLN A 329 -14.99 -33.93 4.36
N LEU A 330 -13.75 -33.52 4.63
CA LEU A 330 -13.14 -32.40 3.93
C LEU A 330 -12.93 -32.70 2.45
N LYS A 331 -12.47 -33.92 2.13
CA LYS A 331 -12.35 -34.40 0.75
C LYS A 331 -13.69 -34.34 0.01
N LYS A 332 -14.76 -34.85 0.61
CA LYS A 332 -16.11 -34.79 0.05
C LYS A 332 -16.57 -33.34 -0.16
N ALA A 333 -16.23 -32.43 0.75
CA ALA A 333 -16.57 -31.04 0.61
C ALA A 333 -15.84 -30.35 -0.58
N PHE A 334 -14.57 -30.71 -0.82
CA PHE A 334 -13.85 -30.26 -2.01
C PHE A 334 -14.43 -30.86 -3.30
N GLU A 335 -14.69 -32.17 -3.32
CA GLU A 335 -15.28 -32.85 -4.47
C GLU A 335 -16.68 -32.33 -4.83
N ALA A 336 -17.46 -31.96 -3.84
CA ALA A 336 -18.76 -31.34 -4.00
C ALA A 336 -18.70 -29.83 -4.36
N GLY A 337 -17.50 -29.22 -4.36
CA GLY A 337 -17.34 -27.80 -4.60
C GLY A 337 -17.83 -26.89 -3.48
N TYR A 338 -18.03 -27.41 -2.27
CA TYR A 338 -18.48 -26.64 -1.10
C TYR A 338 -17.36 -25.78 -0.51
N VAL A 339 -16.12 -26.24 -0.63
CA VAL A 339 -14.94 -25.60 -0.10
C VAL A 339 -13.91 -25.43 -1.21
N GLN A 340 -13.26 -24.31 -1.24
CA GLN A 340 -12.19 -23.97 -2.19
C GLN A 340 -10.94 -23.52 -1.45
N LEU A 341 -9.78 -23.96 -1.91
CA LEU A 341 -8.48 -23.45 -1.48
C LEU A 341 -8.27 -22.07 -2.14
N VAL A 342 -8.17 -21.03 -1.34
CA VAL A 342 -7.98 -19.66 -1.84
C VAL A 342 -6.59 -19.10 -1.61
N GLY A 343 -5.77 -19.80 -0.84
CA GLY A 343 -4.38 -19.42 -0.58
C GLY A 343 -3.76 -20.23 0.54
N ARG A 344 -2.47 -20.03 0.78
CA ARG A 344 -1.74 -20.62 1.90
C ARG A 344 -0.89 -19.57 2.57
N LEU A 345 -1.01 -19.45 3.88
CA LEU A 345 -0.10 -18.64 4.68
C LEU A 345 1.31 -19.26 4.69
N ARG A 346 2.32 -18.41 4.71
CA ARG A 346 3.68 -18.86 4.99
C ARG A 346 3.75 -19.39 6.41
N GLU A 347 4.61 -20.40 6.60
CA GLU A 347 4.73 -21.15 7.84
C GLU A 347 4.85 -20.26 9.09
N GLY A 348 5.69 -19.21 9.04
CA GLY A 348 5.90 -18.32 10.18
C GLY A 348 4.62 -17.62 10.67
N HIS A 349 3.78 -17.15 9.73
CA HIS A 349 2.51 -16.50 10.09
C HIS A 349 1.44 -17.52 10.53
N ALA A 350 1.38 -18.67 9.87
CA ALA A 350 0.47 -19.74 10.27
C ALA A 350 0.82 -20.29 11.66
N LEU A 351 2.13 -20.47 11.97
CA LEU A 351 2.61 -20.86 13.30
C LEU A 351 2.30 -19.81 14.37
N GLU A 352 2.45 -18.52 14.06
CA GLU A 352 2.06 -17.45 14.98
C GLU A 352 0.58 -17.58 15.36
N LEU A 353 -0.31 -17.74 14.37
CA LEU A 353 -1.73 -17.92 14.61
C LEU A 353 -2.03 -19.18 15.42
N GLN A 354 -1.36 -20.30 15.10
CA GLN A 354 -1.48 -21.55 15.86
C GLN A 354 -1.03 -21.38 17.31
N GLN A 355 0.12 -20.76 17.55
CA GLN A 355 0.63 -20.53 18.91
C GLN A 355 -0.28 -19.58 19.71
N ARG A 356 -0.79 -18.53 19.09
CA ARG A 356 -1.75 -17.61 19.71
C ARG A 356 -3.05 -18.33 20.07
N LEU A 357 -3.50 -19.24 19.19
CA LEU A 357 -4.65 -20.09 19.48
C LEU A 357 -4.40 -21.00 20.69
N LEU A 358 -3.26 -21.69 20.73
CA LEU A 358 -2.93 -22.66 21.76
C LEU A 358 -2.57 -22.01 23.10
N ALA A 359 -1.86 -20.92 23.06
CA ALA A 359 -1.36 -20.28 24.28
C ALA A 359 -2.40 -19.39 24.99
N GLY A 360 -3.47 -18.99 24.30
CA GLY A 360 -4.50 -18.08 24.84
C GLY A 360 -3.98 -16.71 25.32
N LEU A 361 -2.66 -16.53 25.43
CA LEU A 361 -1.99 -15.38 26.03
C LEU A 361 -0.66 -15.00 25.36
N GLY A 362 -0.26 -15.67 24.26
CA GLY A 362 1.08 -15.49 23.70
C GLY A 362 1.28 -14.14 22.99
N ARG A 363 1.78 -13.15 23.70
CA ARG A 363 2.46 -12.01 23.09
C ARG A 363 3.85 -12.44 22.67
N ILE A 364 3.97 -13.07 21.50
CA ILE A 364 5.27 -13.19 20.84
C ILE A 364 5.43 -11.95 19.96
N GLY A 365 6.60 -11.32 20.04
CA GLY A 365 6.90 -10.10 19.28
C GLY A 365 6.50 -10.26 17.82
N GLN A 366 5.57 -9.43 17.39
CA GLN A 366 5.15 -9.42 15.99
C GLN A 366 6.34 -9.03 15.13
N ILE A 367 6.60 -9.79 14.07
CA ILE A 367 7.24 -9.22 12.90
C ILE A 367 6.42 -7.99 12.56
N ALA A 368 7.04 -6.81 12.59
CA ALA A 368 6.33 -5.55 12.40
C ALA A 368 5.50 -5.67 11.13
N ALA A 369 4.20 -5.86 11.30
CA ALA A 369 3.29 -5.92 10.15
C ALA A 369 3.39 -4.57 9.45
N LEU A 370 3.65 -4.58 8.16
CA LEU A 370 3.61 -3.37 7.37
C LEU A 370 2.25 -2.70 7.59
N PRO A 371 2.23 -1.38 7.77
CA PRO A 371 0.98 -0.68 7.97
C PRO A 371 0.07 -0.88 6.76
N ALA A 372 -1.21 -1.05 7.01
CA ALA A 372 -2.18 -1.10 5.94
C ALA A 372 -2.43 0.31 5.38
N THR A 373 -2.41 0.41 4.06
CA THR A 373 -2.70 1.66 3.35
C THR A 373 -3.84 1.45 2.38
N PHE A 374 -4.74 2.43 2.32
CA PHE A 374 -5.94 2.36 1.52
C PHE A 374 -6.00 3.58 0.61
N PRO A 375 -5.96 3.43 -0.72
CA PRO A 375 -6.17 4.55 -1.62
C PRO A 375 -7.57 5.10 -1.43
N VAL A 376 -7.68 6.42 -1.42
CA VAL A 376 -8.94 7.14 -1.29
C VAL A 376 -8.99 8.29 -2.29
N ILE A 377 -10.21 8.69 -2.65
CA ILE A 377 -10.44 9.88 -3.44
C ILE A 377 -10.71 11.03 -2.46
N LEU A 378 -10.05 12.15 -2.67
CA LEU A 378 -10.20 13.34 -1.86
C LEU A 378 -10.86 14.44 -2.69
N GLU A 379 -11.90 15.04 -2.14
CA GLU A 379 -12.53 16.24 -2.68
C GLU A 379 -12.27 17.40 -1.73
N VAL A 380 -11.97 18.58 -2.26
CA VAL A 380 -11.60 19.75 -1.45
C VAL A 380 -12.52 20.91 -1.75
N PHE A 381 -13.02 21.54 -0.71
CA PHE A 381 -13.98 22.65 -0.81
C PHE A 381 -13.57 23.81 0.09
N TYR A 382 -14.11 24.97 -0.20
CA TYR A 382 -14.12 26.14 0.68
C TYR A 382 -15.50 26.79 0.71
N PRO A 383 -15.90 27.45 1.81
CA PRO A 383 -17.16 28.19 1.86
C PRO A 383 -17.00 29.55 1.17
N ASN A 384 -17.89 29.89 0.22
CA ASN A 384 -17.91 31.20 -0.42
C ASN A 384 -18.66 32.24 0.42
N THR A 385 -18.68 33.49 -0.06
CA THR A 385 -19.33 34.62 0.63
C THR A 385 -20.83 34.45 0.84
N LYS A 386 -21.48 33.56 0.10
CA LYS A 386 -22.90 33.24 0.25
C LYS A 386 -23.13 32.05 1.20
N GLY A 387 -22.07 31.47 1.77
CA GLY A 387 -22.17 30.29 2.61
C GLY A 387 -22.31 28.96 1.83
N HIS A 388 -22.07 29.00 0.51
CA HIS A 388 -22.10 27.80 -0.32
C HIS A 388 -20.72 27.15 -0.36
N LEU A 389 -20.65 25.80 -0.43
CA LEU A 389 -19.41 25.06 -0.65
C LEU A 389 -19.03 25.12 -2.13
N VAL A 390 -17.84 25.60 -2.40
CA VAL A 390 -17.27 25.65 -3.75
C VAL A 390 -16.12 24.69 -3.83
N ASN A 391 -16.10 23.85 -4.87
CA ASN A 391 -15.01 22.94 -5.11
C ASN A 391 -13.74 23.73 -5.42
N LEU A 392 -12.65 23.38 -4.72
CA LEU A 392 -11.32 23.85 -5.04
C LEU A 392 -10.81 22.94 -6.16
N ASP A 393 -10.96 23.35 -7.41
CA ASP A 393 -10.62 22.53 -8.58
C ASP A 393 -9.12 22.18 -8.62
N VAL A 394 -8.81 21.00 -8.10
CA VAL A 394 -7.46 20.49 -7.98
C VAL A 394 -7.38 19.21 -8.81
N ALA A 395 -6.61 19.24 -9.89
CA ALA A 395 -6.65 18.22 -10.95
C ALA A 395 -6.11 16.83 -10.53
N SER A 396 -5.33 16.73 -9.46
CA SER A 396 -4.57 15.51 -9.10
C SER A 396 -5.15 14.72 -7.92
N LEU A 397 -6.36 15.04 -7.47
CA LEU A 397 -6.93 14.46 -6.24
C LEU A 397 -7.30 12.98 -6.34
N ALA A 398 -7.42 12.42 -7.54
CA ALA A 398 -7.87 11.04 -7.73
C ALA A 398 -6.82 9.99 -7.31
N ASP A 399 -5.52 10.30 -7.38
CA ASP A 399 -4.45 9.28 -7.31
C ASP A 399 -3.39 9.52 -6.22
N GLY A 400 -3.60 10.43 -5.30
CA GLY A 400 -2.51 10.83 -4.41
C GLY A 400 -2.83 10.87 -2.92
N SER A 401 -3.97 10.35 -2.49
CA SER A 401 -4.35 10.31 -1.07
C SER A 401 -4.54 8.91 -0.58
N VAL A 402 -4.08 8.64 0.65
CA VAL A 402 -4.24 7.34 1.28
C VAL A 402 -4.63 7.47 2.72
N CYS A 403 -5.42 6.53 3.19
CA CYS A 403 -5.60 6.27 4.59
C CYS A 403 -4.57 5.25 5.07
N PHE A 404 -3.77 5.67 6.01
CA PHE A 404 -2.77 4.88 6.69
C PHE A 404 -3.34 4.36 8.01
N VAL A 405 -3.28 3.05 8.22
CA VAL A 405 -3.71 2.41 9.46
C VAL A 405 -2.50 1.79 10.14
N GLY A 406 -2.22 2.23 11.35
CA GLY A 406 -1.07 1.79 12.13
C GLY A 406 -1.35 1.82 13.63
N ARG A 407 -0.27 1.90 14.39
CA ARG A 407 -0.30 2.15 15.83
C ARG A 407 0.63 3.32 16.14
N ASP A 408 0.28 4.10 17.17
CA ASP A 408 1.15 5.10 17.74
C ASP A 408 2.25 4.48 18.63
N ASP A 409 3.15 5.31 19.15
CA ASP A 409 4.25 4.87 20.02
C ASP A 409 3.77 4.17 21.31
N ASN A 410 2.52 4.38 21.69
CA ASN A 410 1.87 3.74 22.85
C ASN A 410 1.10 2.47 22.47
N GLY A 411 1.13 2.08 21.18
CA GLY A 411 0.44 0.92 20.65
C GLY A 411 -1.06 1.13 20.39
N ASN A 412 -1.58 2.36 20.50
CA ASN A 412 -2.98 2.65 20.22
C ASN A 412 -3.25 2.65 18.70
N PRO A 413 -4.46 2.23 18.29
CA PRO A 413 -4.86 2.31 16.88
C PRO A 413 -4.79 3.74 16.34
N MET A 414 -4.16 3.88 15.19
CA MET A 414 -4.01 5.16 14.50
C MET A 414 -4.55 5.03 13.07
N LEU A 415 -5.39 5.98 12.68
CA LEU A 415 -5.90 6.14 11.33
C LEU A 415 -5.59 7.55 10.87
N ARG A 416 -4.84 7.71 9.79
CA ARG A 416 -4.45 9.01 9.24
C ARG A 416 -4.69 9.09 7.75
N LEU A 417 -5.16 10.24 7.29
CA LEU A 417 -5.16 10.61 5.88
C LEU A 417 -3.82 11.25 5.55
N VAL A 418 -3.10 10.66 4.62
CA VAL A 418 -1.80 11.14 4.12
C VAL A 418 -1.95 11.48 2.65
N MET A 419 -1.41 12.61 2.24
CA MET A 419 -1.44 13.07 0.86
C MET A 419 -0.05 13.04 0.26
N THR A 420 0.04 12.83 -1.05
CA THR A 420 1.30 12.97 -1.78
C THR A 420 1.74 14.43 -1.81
N GLU A 421 3.02 14.66 -2.03
CA GLU A 421 3.55 16.02 -2.19
C GLU A 421 2.85 16.77 -3.32
N ALA A 422 2.57 16.10 -4.43
CA ALA A 422 1.88 16.69 -5.57
C ALA A 422 0.49 17.24 -5.18
N ILE A 423 -0.32 16.43 -4.50
CA ILE A 423 -1.63 16.90 -4.01
C ILE A 423 -1.49 18.05 -3.02
N CYS A 424 -0.55 17.95 -2.10
CA CYS A 424 -0.32 19.04 -1.15
C CYS A 424 0.01 20.36 -1.84
N ASP A 425 0.86 20.31 -2.86
CA ASP A 425 1.25 21.49 -3.62
C ASP A 425 0.09 22.05 -4.44
N ASP A 426 -0.68 21.17 -5.09
CA ASP A 426 -1.84 21.58 -5.87
C ASP A 426 -2.90 22.23 -4.98
N VAL A 427 -3.21 21.66 -3.82
CA VAL A 427 -4.16 22.22 -2.86
C VAL A 427 -3.69 23.59 -2.35
N LEU A 428 -2.43 23.71 -1.95
CA LEU A 428 -1.89 24.96 -1.43
C LEU A 428 -1.83 26.03 -2.51
N SER A 429 -1.43 25.68 -3.74
CA SER A 429 -1.41 26.61 -4.86
C SER A 429 -2.81 27.09 -5.22
N ALA A 430 -3.80 26.20 -5.21
CA ALA A 430 -5.18 26.58 -5.45
C ALA A 430 -5.72 27.51 -4.34
N LEU A 431 -5.36 27.25 -3.08
CA LEU A 431 -5.69 28.15 -1.96
C LEU A 431 -5.00 29.52 -2.08
N ASP A 432 -3.77 29.57 -2.57
CA ASP A 432 -3.04 30.82 -2.74
C ASP A 432 -3.59 31.70 -3.87
N THR A 433 -4.20 31.09 -4.89
CA THR A 433 -4.86 31.82 -5.98
C THR A 433 -6.24 32.37 -5.58
N LEU A 434 -6.88 31.81 -4.54
CA LEU A 434 -8.16 32.31 -4.05
C LEU A 434 -8.01 33.70 -3.43
N ASN A 435 -8.88 34.64 -3.84
CA ASN A 435 -8.96 35.92 -3.16
C ASN A 435 -9.77 35.76 -1.86
N GLU A 436 -9.32 36.36 -0.76
CA GLU A 436 -10.02 36.35 0.51
C GLU A 436 -11.47 36.86 0.40
N THR A 437 -11.74 37.77 -0.55
CA THR A 437 -13.07 38.28 -0.85
C THR A 437 -14.03 37.23 -1.43
N GLN A 438 -13.54 36.08 -1.87
CA GLN A 438 -14.31 34.94 -2.37
C GLN A 438 -14.71 33.97 -1.26
N VAL A 439 -14.06 34.05 -0.12
CA VAL A 439 -14.25 33.15 1.02
C VAL A 439 -15.21 33.75 2.02
N ALA A 440 -16.02 32.93 2.70
CA ALA A 440 -16.94 33.39 3.72
C ALA A 440 -16.19 34.19 4.80
N GLU A 441 -16.75 35.33 5.19
CA GLU A 441 -16.14 36.25 6.18
C GLU A 441 -15.76 35.52 7.49
N GLN A 442 -16.61 34.58 7.92
CA GLN A 442 -16.39 33.79 9.12
C GLN A 442 -15.19 32.83 9.01
N ALA A 443 -14.79 32.48 7.79
CA ALA A 443 -13.65 31.60 7.50
C ALA A 443 -12.32 32.38 7.27
N HIS A 444 -12.36 33.72 7.14
CA HIS A 444 -11.18 34.53 6.85
C HIS A 444 -10.03 34.27 7.84
N LEU A 445 -10.33 34.09 9.12
CA LEU A 445 -9.32 33.87 10.14
C LEU A 445 -8.58 32.52 9.91
N ALA A 446 -9.36 31.46 9.63
CA ALA A 446 -8.82 30.14 9.32
C ALA A 446 -8.05 30.15 7.99
N PHE A 447 -8.57 30.84 6.99
CA PHE A 447 -7.96 30.97 5.67
C PHE A 447 -6.62 31.71 5.71
N ARG A 448 -6.53 32.83 6.45
CA ARG A 448 -5.26 33.54 6.68
C ARG A 448 -4.25 32.69 7.43
N HIS A 449 -4.70 31.92 8.43
CA HIS A 449 -3.82 31.04 9.18
C HIS A 449 -3.22 29.96 8.28
N ILE A 450 -4.03 29.33 7.42
CA ILE A 450 -3.56 28.34 6.45
C ILE A 450 -2.44 28.91 5.56
N ARG A 451 -2.59 30.15 5.10
CA ARG A 451 -1.62 30.81 4.23
C ARG A 451 -0.36 31.29 4.95
N SER A 452 -0.48 31.66 6.21
CA SER A 452 0.63 32.24 6.98
C SER A 452 1.51 31.22 7.72
N THR A 453 1.06 29.95 7.78
CA THR A 453 1.78 28.91 8.54
C THR A 453 1.95 27.65 7.71
N PRO A 454 2.99 26.82 7.98
CA PRO A 454 3.17 25.53 7.32
C PRO A 454 2.30 24.41 7.92
N ASP A 455 1.40 24.74 8.86
CA ASP A 455 0.67 23.75 9.65
C ASP A 455 -0.19 22.83 8.79
N LEU A 456 -0.99 23.41 7.86
CA LEU A 456 -1.84 22.59 6.97
C LEU A 456 -0.98 21.67 6.10
N ARG A 457 0.09 22.20 5.50
CA ARG A 457 1.01 21.41 4.69
C ARG A 457 1.59 20.24 5.49
N ARG A 458 2.07 20.52 6.69
CA ARG A 458 2.63 19.51 7.57
C ARG A 458 1.62 18.41 7.87
N LEU A 459 0.38 18.77 8.22
CA LEU A 459 -0.70 17.82 8.49
C LEU A 459 -1.07 16.99 7.26
N MET A 460 -1.15 17.58 6.07
CA MET A 460 -1.41 16.83 4.84
C MET A 460 -0.32 15.80 4.55
N LEU A 461 0.94 16.14 4.81
CA LEU A 461 2.09 15.27 4.55
C LEU A 461 2.36 14.27 5.67
N GLN A 462 2.18 14.64 6.93
CA GLN A 462 2.43 13.78 8.09
C GLN A 462 1.21 12.95 8.50
N GLY A 463 0.04 13.32 8.00
CA GLY A 463 -1.21 12.63 8.20
C GLY A 463 -2.18 13.36 9.13
N ILE A 464 -3.37 13.63 8.60
CA ILE A 464 -4.50 14.16 9.35
C ILE A 464 -5.13 12.98 10.11
N ASP A 465 -5.21 13.10 11.45
CA ASP A 465 -5.83 12.07 12.27
C ASP A 465 -7.33 11.95 11.99
N LEU A 466 -7.77 10.75 11.61
CA LEU A 466 -9.17 10.43 11.29
C LEU A 466 -9.91 9.74 12.44
N LYS A 467 -9.33 9.63 13.63
CA LYS A 467 -10.00 9.05 14.78
C LYS A 467 -11.28 9.85 15.11
N GLY A 468 -12.42 9.15 15.10
CA GLY A 468 -13.72 9.76 15.31
C GLY A 468 -14.42 10.29 14.05
N VAL A 469 -13.76 10.26 12.88
CA VAL A 469 -14.41 10.49 11.59
C VAL A 469 -15.12 9.20 11.18
N ASN A 470 -16.40 9.26 10.99
CA ASN A 470 -17.22 8.13 10.52
C ASN A 470 -18.18 8.62 9.42
N ASP A 471 -19.01 7.72 8.90
CA ASP A 471 -19.94 8.02 7.81
C ASP A 471 -20.93 9.17 8.11
N GLN A 472 -21.01 9.62 9.34
CA GLN A 472 -21.93 10.68 9.81
C GLN A 472 -21.20 11.78 10.59
N GLY A 473 -19.89 11.69 10.76
CA GLY A 473 -19.12 12.58 11.62
C GLY A 473 -18.12 13.45 10.87
N TRP A 474 -18.09 14.71 11.24
CA TRP A 474 -17.07 15.68 10.82
C TRP A 474 -16.05 15.84 11.92
N LYS A 475 -14.79 15.95 11.54
CA LYS A 475 -13.71 16.29 12.45
C LYS A 475 -13.10 17.63 12.09
N GLU A 476 -12.72 18.39 13.09
CA GLU A 476 -12.01 19.64 12.92
C GLU A 476 -10.51 19.38 12.70
N ILE A 477 -9.94 20.10 11.74
CA ILE A 477 -8.51 20.14 11.49
C ILE A 477 -7.96 21.32 12.31
N ALA A 478 -7.35 21.01 13.45
CA ALA A 478 -6.74 21.99 14.33
C ALA A 478 -5.26 22.19 14.01
N SER A 479 -4.75 23.40 14.21
CA SER A 479 -3.32 23.67 14.16
C SER A 479 -2.59 22.96 15.32
N GLU A 480 -1.47 22.32 15.05
CA GLU A 480 -0.65 21.70 16.09
C GLU A 480 0.16 22.71 16.91
N THR A 481 0.35 23.92 16.40
CA THR A 481 1.11 24.98 17.08
C THR A 481 0.39 25.62 18.25
N GLY A 482 -0.87 25.21 18.53
CA GLY A 482 -1.62 25.84 19.60
C GLY A 482 -2.61 24.94 20.31
N THR A 483 -2.22 24.34 21.43
CA THR A 483 -3.15 23.93 22.50
C THR A 483 -3.70 25.13 23.29
N LYS A 484 -3.38 26.36 22.91
CA LYS A 484 -3.83 27.57 23.58
C LYS A 484 -5.19 27.99 23.01
N SER A 485 -6.15 28.32 23.89
CA SER A 485 -7.43 28.89 23.52
C SER A 485 -7.26 30.10 22.61
N GLY A 486 -7.78 30.07 21.39
CA GLY A 486 -7.69 31.16 20.43
C GLY A 486 -7.04 30.80 19.08
N VAL A 487 -6.46 29.63 18.91
CA VAL A 487 -5.95 29.21 17.60
C VAL A 487 -7.12 28.81 16.70
N PRO A 488 -7.22 29.40 15.51
CA PRO A 488 -8.32 29.09 14.61
C PRO A 488 -8.25 27.64 14.13
N LYS A 489 -9.40 27.00 14.05
CA LYS A 489 -9.56 25.73 13.37
C LYS A 489 -9.33 25.97 11.89
N MET A 490 -8.40 25.23 11.28
CA MET A 490 -8.04 25.45 9.88
C MET A 490 -9.13 24.94 8.93
N GLY A 491 -9.76 23.81 9.27
CA GLY A 491 -10.70 23.19 8.37
C GLY A 491 -11.50 22.06 9.00
N LEU A 492 -12.23 21.36 8.15
CA LEU A 492 -13.05 20.21 8.49
C LEU A 492 -12.72 19.03 7.58
N ILE A 493 -12.89 17.83 8.09
CA ILE A 493 -12.75 16.60 7.33
C ILE A 493 -13.90 15.64 7.63
N ALA A 494 -14.45 15.02 6.59
CA ALA A 494 -15.48 14.00 6.69
C ALA A 494 -15.19 12.81 5.80
N TRP A 495 -15.83 11.70 6.09
CA TRP A 495 -15.68 10.43 5.43
C TRP A 495 -16.92 10.07 4.61
N ASN A 496 -16.72 9.49 3.43
CA ASN A 496 -17.78 8.92 2.59
C ASN A 496 -19.00 9.82 2.38
N TYR A 497 -18.75 11.13 2.25
CA TYR A 497 -19.83 12.04 1.94
C TYR A 497 -20.42 11.71 0.57
N THR A 498 -21.62 11.15 0.56
CA THR A 498 -22.47 11.06 -0.62
C THR A 498 -23.61 12.03 -0.42
N ALA A 499 -23.54 13.18 -1.09
CA ALA A 499 -24.69 14.10 -1.10
C ALA A 499 -25.96 13.35 -1.53
N PRO A 500 -27.14 13.63 -0.98
CA PRO A 500 -27.51 14.71 -0.05
C PRO A 500 -27.75 14.24 1.41
N ASN A 501 -27.32 13.03 1.81
CA ASN A 501 -27.86 12.36 3.00
C ASN A 501 -27.09 12.59 4.31
N THR A 502 -25.98 13.30 4.29
CA THR A 502 -25.21 13.58 5.50
C THR A 502 -25.43 15.00 5.93
N PRO A 503 -26.09 15.26 7.08
CA PRO A 503 -26.30 16.62 7.54
C PRO A 503 -24.95 17.29 7.86
N LEU A 504 -24.67 18.40 7.23
CA LEU A 504 -23.49 19.20 7.45
C LEU A 504 -23.71 20.19 8.60
N PRO A 505 -22.75 20.28 9.57
CA PRO A 505 -22.85 21.24 10.67
C PRO A 505 -22.64 22.68 10.16
N ARG A 506 -23.67 23.33 9.69
CA ARG A 506 -23.67 24.70 9.09
C ARG A 506 -22.76 25.69 9.81
N GLY A 507 -22.86 25.76 11.13
CA GLY A 507 -22.13 26.74 11.91
C GLY A 507 -20.60 26.54 11.87
N ASN A 508 -20.14 25.34 11.55
CA ASN A 508 -18.72 24.99 11.48
C ASN A 508 -18.16 25.08 10.04
N LEU A 509 -19.00 24.77 9.04
CA LEU A 509 -18.59 24.84 7.63
C LEU A 509 -18.22 26.26 7.21
N ASN A 510 -19.03 27.24 7.56
CA ASN A 510 -18.80 28.66 7.22
C ASN A 510 -17.56 29.26 7.92
N LYS A 511 -16.99 28.56 8.91
CA LYS A 511 -15.79 28.99 9.64
C LYS A 511 -14.55 28.24 9.19
N ALA A 512 -14.70 27.20 8.37
CA ALA A 512 -13.59 26.38 7.90
C ALA A 512 -12.87 27.08 6.74
N GLY A 513 -11.55 27.19 6.81
CA GLY A 513 -10.74 27.71 5.70
C GLY A 513 -10.63 26.71 4.56
N ILE A 514 -10.74 25.41 4.87
CA ILE A 514 -10.69 24.29 3.91
C ILE A 514 -11.56 23.14 4.43
N ILE A 515 -12.15 22.39 3.51
CA ILE A 515 -13.00 21.24 3.83
C ILE A 515 -12.56 20.06 2.96
N PHE A 516 -12.18 18.97 3.60
CA PHE A 516 -11.81 17.73 2.95
C PHE A 516 -12.93 16.70 3.05
N LEU A 517 -13.32 16.14 1.90
CA LEU A 517 -14.26 15.03 1.82
C LEU A 517 -13.52 13.79 1.28
N ILE A 518 -13.53 12.71 2.03
CA ILE A 518 -12.88 11.46 1.66
C ILE A 518 -13.91 10.50 1.08
N ARG A 519 -13.59 9.91 -0.07
CA ARG A 519 -14.37 8.83 -0.68
C ARG A 519 -13.56 7.54 -0.76
N ASP A 520 -14.22 6.41 -0.53
CA ASP A 520 -13.66 5.10 -0.83
C ASP A 520 -13.62 4.87 -2.35
N THR A 521 -12.48 4.41 -2.86
CA THR A 521 -12.28 4.11 -4.30
C THR A 521 -13.24 3.07 -4.86
N LYS A 522 -13.85 2.24 -4.02
CA LYS A 522 -14.87 1.26 -4.46
C LYS A 522 -16.21 1.86 -4.85
N ARG A 523 -16.43 3.13 -4.54
CA ARG A 523 -17.64 3.86 -4.93
C ARG A 523 -17.41 4.78 -6.14
N VAL A 524 -16.44 4.43 -6.98
CA VAL A 524 -16.11 5.19 -8.21
C VAL A 524 -17.32 5.30 -9.15
N ASP A 525 -18.25 4.34 -9.11
CA ASP A 525 -19.48 4.39 -9.92
C ASP A 525 -20.54 5.37 -9.38
N THR A 526 -20.36 5.88 -8.18
CA THR A 526 -21.23 6.91 -7.63
C THR A 526 -20.48 8.25 -7.73
N PRO A 527 -20.98 9.23 -8.53
CA PRO A 527 -20.32 10.52 -8.65
C PRO A 527 -20.13 11.12 -7.26
N GLY A 528 -18.91 11.52 -6.93
CA GLY A 528 -18.65 12.33 -5.76
C GLY A 528 -19.21 13.73 -5.92
N LEU A 529 -19.14 14.52 -4.87
CA LEU A 529 -19.65 15.90 -4.91
C LEU A 529 -18.91 16.72 -5.97
N GLY A 530 -17.58 16.61 -6.04
CA GLY A 530 -16.79 17.31 -7.04
C GLY A 530 -17.07 16.83 -8.47
N ASP A 531 -17.31 15.54 -8.69
CA ASP A 531 -17.69 15.02 -10.00
C ASP A 531 -19.09 15.47 -10.40
N ALA A 532 -20.02 15.52 -9.47
CA ALA A 532 -21.37 16.03 -9.70
C ALA A 532 -21.36 17.51 -10.08
N ILE A 533 -20.52 18.32 -9.44
CA ILE A 533 -20.31 19.72 -9.79
C ILE A 533 -19.70 19.85 -11.19
N ARG A 534 -18.60 19.14 -11.47
CA ARG A 534 -17.91 19.17 -12.78
C ARG A 534 -18.77 18.67 -13.93
N SER A 535 -19.64 17.72 -13.69
CA SER A 535 -20.57 17.20 -14.70
C SER A 535 -21.80 18.06 -14.90
N GLY A 536 -21.94 19.13 -14.15
CA GLY A 536 -23.10 20.02 -14.23
C GLY A 536 -24.39 19.43 -13.66
N LEU A 537 -24.30 18.33 -12.91
CA LEU A 537 -25.44 17.73 -12.19
C LEU A 537 -25.84 18.56 -10.95
N ILE A 538 -24.89 19.30 -10.41
CA ILE A 538 -25.07 20.22 -9.29
C ILE A 538 -24.36 21.53 -9.66
N GLU A 539 -24.91 22.68 -9.26
CA GLU A 539 -24.22 23.96 -9.44
C GLU A 539 -22.85 23.98 -8.74
N GLU A 540 -21.90 24.76 -9.26
CA GLU A 540 -20.54 24.87 -8.68
C GLU A 540 -20.53 25.30 -7.20
N SER A 541 -21.61 25.96 -6.76
CA SER A 541 -21.82 26.35 -5.37
C SER A 541 -23.00 25.57 -4.79
N ILE A 542 -22.72 24.82 -3.72
CA ILE A 542 -23.74 24.06 -3.01
C ILE A 542 -24.21 24.88 -1.81
N ASP A 543 -25.51 25.17 -1.76
CA ASP A 543 -26.08 25.79 -0.58
C ASP A 543 -26.06 24.80 0.59
N VAL A 544 -25.29 25.13 1.60
CA VAL A 544 -25.19 24.34 2.83
C VAL A 544 -26.56 24.15 3.50
N SER A 545 -27.53 25.02 3.18
CA SER A 545 -28.90 24.90 3.69
C SER A 545 -29.67 23.72 3.11
N GLU A 546 -29.43 23.35 1.88
CA GLU A 546 -30.13 22.27 1.21
C GLU A 546 -29.58 20.89 1.57
N LEU A 547 -28.35 20.83 2.14
CA LEU A 547 -27.70 19.59 2.56
C LEU A 547 -28.12 19.14 3.98
N SER A 548 -28.98 19.92 4.66
CA SER A 548 -29.43 19.68 6.03
C SER A 548 -30.87 19.12 6.12
N GLU A 549 -31.52 18.85 5.00
CA GLU A 549 -32.75 18.08 4.90
C GLU A 549 -32.42 16.62 4.53
#